data_cda278c61e5cdd4187fbc02b8243ce61
#
_entry.id   cda278c61e5cdd4187fbc02b8243ce61
#
_cell.length_a   1.000
_cell.length_b   1.000
_cell.length_c   1.000
_cell.angle_alpha   90.00
_cell.angle_beta   90.00
_cell.angle_gamma   90.00
#
_symmetry.space_group_name_H-M   'P 1'
#
loop_
_entity.id
_entity.type
_entity.pdbx_description
1 polymer ?
#
loop_
_entity_poly.entity_id
_entity_poly.type
_entity_poly.pdbx_seq_one_letter_code
_entity_poly.pdbx_strand_id
1 'polypeptide(L)'
;MEESKFLIITGMSGAGKTQVVRTLEDMNFFCIDNLPPALIPKFAELCRQTQARNTALVVDVRGGRFFDELIEILDEMKAMGHEYELLYLDASDDSLIRRYKETRRRHPLGQGKSLSENIAVERERLTEVRNRATHIIDTTDMPTAELKEKIWKLYSGNGGVERMIVLVQSFGFKHGLPLDSDMVLDVRFLPNPFYEEDLKLSLIHISEPTRRS
;
A
#
# COMPACT_ATOMS: atom_id res chain seq x y z
N MET A 1 -22.37 -5.74 1.91
CA MET A 1 -21.23 -5.94 0.96
C MET A 1 -20.41 -4.67 1.07
N GLU A 2 -19.14 -4.76 1.41
CA GLU A 2 -18.28 -3.57 1.39
C GLU A 2 -18.14 -3.13 -0.06
N GLU A 3 -18.41 -1.86 -0.31
CA GLU A 3 -18.24 -1.23 -1.61
C GLU A 3 -16.74 -1.26 -2.00
N SER A 4 -16.44 -1.74 -3.20
CA SER A 4 -15.06 -1.80 -3.69
C SER A 4 -14.54 -0.36 -3.90
N LYS A 5 -13.41 -0.04 -3.29
CA LYS A 5 -12.79 1.29 -3.38
C LYS A 5 -11.96 1.39 -4.66
N PHE A 6 -12.11 2.50 -5.38
CA PHE A 6 -11.27 2.87 -6.51
C PHE A 6 -10.44 4.10 -6.14
N LEU A 7 -9.14 3.88 -5.94
CA LEU A 7 -8.22 4.89 -5.46
C LEU A 7 -7.26 5.34 -6.56
N ILE A 8 -7.16 6.65 -6.76
CA ILE A 8 -6.17 7.25 -7.66
C ILE A 8 -5.11 7.93 -6.79
N ILE A 9 -3.85 7.55 -6.98
CA ILE A 9 -2.71 8.05 -6.22
C ILE A 9 -1.85 8.91 -7.12
N THR A 10 -1.62 10.13 -6.71
CA THR A 10 -0.72 11.06 -7.40
C THR A 10 0.01 11.95 -6.39
N GLY A 11 0.78 12.92 -6.85
CA GLY A 11 1.51 13.83 -5.98
C GLY A 11 2.95 14.02 -6.40
N MET A 12 3.68 14.85 -5.66
CA MET A 12 5.04 15.25 -5.96
C MET A 12 5.97 14.05 -6.14
N SER A 13 6.86 14.15 -7.12
CA SER A 13 7.91 13.16 -7.33
C SER A 13 8.86 13.12 -6.12
N GLY A 14 9.02 11.95 -5.50
CA GLY A 14 9.78 11.81 -4.25
C GLY A 14 8.94 11.95 -2.97
N ALA A 15 7.62 12.21 -3.07
CA ALA A 15 6.73 12.32 -1.91
C ALA A 15 6.32 10.98 -1.28
N GLY A 16 6.79 9.83 -1.80
CA GLY A 16 6.55 8.53 -1.16
C GLY A 16 5.48 7.64 -1.81
N LYS A 17 5.02 7.93 -3.04
CA LYS A 17 4.01 7.13 -3.76
C LYS A 17 4.30 5.62 -3.73
N THR A 18 5.55 5.22 -3.96
CA THR A 18 5.95 3.80 -3.95
C THR A 18 5.73 3.14 -2.58
N GLN A 19 5.87 3.86 -1.48
CA GLN A 19 5.61 3.31 -0.14
C GLN A 19 4.11 3.12 0.09
N VAL A 20 3.30 4.06 -0.40
CA VAL A 20 1.84 3.94 -0.35
C VAL A 20 1.37 2.72 -1.13
N VAL A 21 1.89 2.52 -2.35
CA VAL A 21 1.58 1.34 -3.17
C VAL A 21 1.87 0.04 -2.42
N ARG A 22 3.08 -0.10 -1.88
CA ARG A 22 3.46 -1.30 -1.10
C ARG A 22 2.52 -1.54 0.08
N THR A 23 2.15 -0.46 0.79
CA THR A 23 1.21 -0.57 1.91
C THR A 23 -0.17 -1.03 1.46
N LEU A 24 -0.66 -0.53 0.33
CA LEU A 24 -1.96 -0.93 -0.22
C LEU A 24 -1.94 -2.37 -0.76
N GLU A 25 -0.82 -2.81 -1.35
CA GLU A 25 -0.59 -4.21 -1.71
C GLU A 25 -0.65 -5.13 -0.48
N ASP A 26 0.00 -4.73 0.63
CA ASP A 26 -0.09 -5.44 1.93
C ASP A 26 -1.55 -5.50 2.45
N MET A 27 -2.40 -4.54 2.06
CA MET A 27 -3.84 -4.48 2.37
C MET A 27 -4.73 -5.20 1.33
N ASN A 28 -4.13 -5.98 0.43
CA ASN A 28 -4.81 -6.68 -0.66
C ASN A 28 -5.51 -5.78 -1.70
N PHE A 29 -5.08 -4.54 -1.86
CA PHE A 29 -5.47 -3.75 -3.02
C PHE A 29 -4.82 -4.30 -4.29
N PHE A 30 -5.55 -4.23 -5.38
CA PHE A 30 -4.98 -4.45 -6.70
C PHE A 30 -4.34 -3.15 -7.18
N CYS A 31 -3.00 -3.08 -7.16
CA CYS A 31 -2.26 -1.87 -7.49
C CYS A 31 -1.74 -1.89 -8.93
N ILE A 32 -1.95 -0.79 -9.65
CA ILE A 32 -1.41 -0.58 -10.99
C ILE A 32 -0.59 0.71 -10.98
N ASP A 33 0.66 0.62 -11.41
CA ASP A 33 1.54 1.76 -11.56
C ASP A 33 1.66 2.18 -13.02
N ASN A 34 1.68 3.50 -13.24
CA ASN A 34 1.93 4.10 -14.54
C ASN A 34 0.91 3.75 -15.65
N LEU A 35 -0.38 3.63 -15.29
CA LEU A 35 -1.43 3.49 -16.29
C LEU A 35 -1.59 4.79 -17.07
N PRO A 36 -1.62 4.76 -18.42
CA PRO A 36 -1.92 5.94 -19.22
C PRO A 36 -3.29 6.54 -18.83
N PRO A 37 -3.38 7.86 -18.61
CA PRO A 37 -4.62 8.50 -18.17
C PRO A 37 -5.84 8.13 -19.00
N ALA A 38 -5.72 8.09 -20.33
CA ALA A 38 -6.80 7.74 -21.25
C ALA A 38 -7.41 6.33 -21.02
N LEU A 39 -6.74 5.44 -20.30
CA LEU A 39 -7.24 4.10 -19.99
C LEU A 39 -7.97 4.03 -18.64
N ILE A 40 -7.90 5.06 -17.81
CA ILE A 40 -8.47 5.06 -16.45
C ILE A 40 -9.99 4.83 -16.47
N PRO A 41 -10.81 5.54 -17.30
CA PRO A 41 -12.25 5.34 -17.31
C PRO A 41 -12.64 3.93 -17.71
N LYS A 42 -11.99 3.40 -18.75
CA LYS A 42 -12.22 2.02 -19.22
C LYS A 42 -11.88 0.99 -18.17
N PHE A 43 -10.80 1.22 -17.45
CA PHE A 43 -10.35 0.34 -16.38
C PHE A 43 -11.29 0.39 -15.18
N ALA A 44 -11.77 1.58 -14.78
CA ALA A 44 -12.77 1.74 -13.73
C ALA A 44 -14.07 0.99 -14.05
N GLU A 45 -14.50 1.06 -15.31
CA GLU A 45 -15.68 0.30 -15.79
C GLU A 45 -15.47 -1.21 -15.66
N LEU A 46 -14.31 -1.73 -16.08
CA LEU A 46 -13.96 -3.14 -15.93
C LEU A 46 -13.94 -3.59 -14.46
N CYS A 47 -13.34 -2.80 -13.58
CA CYS A 47 -13.31 -3.09 -12.14
C CYS A 47 -14.73 -3.19 -11.57
N ARG A 48 -15.63 -2.31 -11.96
CA ARG A 48 -17.05 -2.35 -11.55
C ARG A 48 -17.77 -3.59 -12.06
N GLN A 49 -17.58 -3.96 -13.33
CA GLN A 49 -18.22 -5.12 -13.94
C GLN A 49 -17.77 -6.45 -13.33
N THR A 50 -16.48 -6.55 -12.95
CA THR A 50 -15.89 -7.76 -12.38
C THR A 50 -16.02 -7.86 -10.87
N GLN A 51 -16.66 -6.87 -10.22
CA GLN A 51 -16.65 -6.72 -8.76
C GLN A 51 -15.23 -6.87 -8.18
N ALA A 52 -14.28 -6.27 -8.90
CA ALA A 52 -12.87 -6.33 -8.52
C ALA A 52 -12.68 -5.83 -7.09
N ARG A 53 -11.70 -6.39 -6.42
CA ARG A 53 -11.27 -5.96 -5.08
C ARG A 53 -10.91 -4.47 -5.09
N ASN A 54 -10.70 -3.90 -3.92
CA ASN A 54 -10.16 -2.55 -3.80
C ASN A 54 -8.99 -2.34 -4.78
N THR A 55 -9.06 -1.29 -5.58
CA THR A 55 -8.11 -1.02 -6.66
C THR A 55 -7.43 0.31 -6.42
N ALA A 56 -6.12 0.37 -6.64
CA ALA A 56 -5.32 1.59 -6.55
C ALA A 56 -4.52 1.82 -7.83
N LEU A 57 -4.70 2.98 -8.43
CA LEU A 57 -3.97 3.41 -9.62
C LEU A 57 -2.96 4.49 -9.26
N VAL A 58 -1.71 4.30 -9.61
CA VAL A 58 -0.71 5.36 -9.51
C VAL A 58 -0.60 6.08 -10.84
N VAL A 59 -0.90 7.36 -10.81
CA VAL A 59 -0.74 8.24 -11.96
C VAL A 59 0.47 9.11 -11.74
N ASP A 60 1.53 8.82 -12.48
CA ASP A 60 2.77 9.60 -12.44
C ASP A 60 2.80 10.60 -13.60
N VAL A 61 2.68 11.84 -13.26
CA VAL A 61 2.47 12.92 -14.24
C VAL A 61 3.82 13.46 -14.71
N ARG A 62 4.56 12.66 -15.49
CA ARG A 62 5.91 13.01 -15.99
C ARG A 62 5.95 13.86 -17.26
N GLY A 63 4.82 14.10 -17.93
CA GLY A 63 4.75 14.82 -19.18
C GLY A 63 3.71 15.95 -19.17
N GLY A 64 4.04 17.08 -19.82
CA GLY A 64 3.19 18.28 -19.79
C GLY A 64 1.76 18.09 -20.29
N ARG A 65 1.49 17.13 -21.18
CA ARG A 65 0.14 16.82 -21.69
C ARG A 65 -0.66 15.93 -20.74
N PHE A 66 -0.02 15.12 -19.94
CA PHE A 66 -0.69 14.19 -19.01
C PHE A 66 -1.40 14.88 -17.84
N PHE A 67 -1.08 16.14 -17.53
CA PHE A 67 -1.75 16.90 -16.48
C PHE A 67 -3.16 17.30 -16.88
N ASP A 68 -3.25 17.94 -18.05
CA ASP A 68 -4.53 18.41 -18.58
C ASP A 68 -5.45 17.21 -18.85
N GLU A 69 -4.89 16.13 -19.43
CA GLU A 69 -5.58 14.87 -19.66
C GLU A 69 -6.10 14.22 -18.37
N LEU A 70 -5.33 14.25 -17.26
CA LEU A 70 -5.79 13.67 -15.99
C LEU A 70 -7.01 14.42 -15.43
N ILE A 71 -7.01 15.75 -15.52
CA ILE A 71 -8.13 16.57 -15.05
C ILE A 71 -9.39 16.29 -15.86
N GLU A 72 -9.27 16.28 -17.19
CA GLU A 72 -10.38 15.96 -18.09
C GLU A 72 -10.96 14.56 -17.79
N ILE A 73 -10.09 13.58 -17.56
CA ILE A 73 -10.47 12.20 -17.23
C ILE A 73 -11.16 12.10 -15.88
N LEU A 74 -10.69 12.81 -14.86
CA LEU A 74 -11.34 12.85 -13.55
C LEU A 74 -12.76 13.44 -13.65
N ASP A 75 -12.94 14.46 -14.48
CA ASP A 75 -14.26 15.05 -14.75
C ASP A 75 -15.16 14.09 -15.55
N GLU A 76 -14.61 13.39 -16.56
CA GLU A 76 -15.32 12.36 -17.31
C GLU A 76 -15.78 11.20 -16.41
N MET A 77 -14.91 10.70 -15.55
CA MET A 77 -15.25 9.64 -14.58
C MET A 77 -16.40 10.06 -13.66
N LYS A 78 -16.38 11.30 -13.19
CA LYS A 78 -17.42 11.85 -12.34
C LYS A 78 -18.74 12.01 -13.09
N ALA A 79 -18.69 12.44 -14.35
CA ALA A 79 -19.86 12.55 -15.23
C ALA A 79 -20.47 11.18 -15.56
N MET A 80 -19.65 10.13 -15.67
CA MET A 80 -20.08 8.73 -15.86
C MET A 80 -20.61 8.07 -14.57
N GLY A 81 -20.59 8.75 -13.43
CA GLY A 81 -21.01 8.21 -12.14
C GLY A 81 -20.04 7.19 -11.54
N HIS A 82 -18.76 7.24 -11.92
CA HIS A 82 -17.72 6.46 -11.27
C HIS A 82 -17.27 7.17 -10.00
N GLU A 83 -17.45 6.51 -8.86
CA GLU A 83 -16.91 6.98 -7.58
C GLU A 83 -15.42 6.63 -7.50
N TYR A 84 -14.60 7.60 -7.12
CA TYR A 84 -13.18 7.42 -6.88
C TYR A 84 -12.72 8.31 -5.73
N GLU A 85 -11.67 7.88 -5.06
CA GLU A 85 -10.94 8.70 -4.12
C GLU A 85 -9.61 9.13 -4.73
N LEU A 86 -9.24 10.40 -4.59
CA LEU A 86 -7.97 10.94 -5.06
C LEU A 86 -7.04 11.22 -3.87
N LEU A 87 -5.99 10.42 -3.76
CA LEU A 87 -4.95 10.59 -2.75
C LEU A 87 -3.78 11.36 -3.33
N TYR A 88 -3.51 12.54 -2.79
CA TYR A 88 -2.38 13.37 -3.16
C TYR A 88 -1.28 13.31 -2.10
N LEU A 89 -0.05 12.99 -2.52
CA LEU A 89 1.13 13.01 -1.65
C LEU A 89 1.94 14.29 -1.89
N ASP A 90 2.16 15.03 -0.83
CA ASP A 90 2.94 16.26 -0.83
C ASP A 90 4.20 16.11 0.04
N ALA A 91 5.16 17.00 -0.17
CA ALA A 91 6.29 17.22 0.73
C ALA A 91 6.88 18.60 0.46
N SER A 92 7.58 19.19 1.44
CA SER A 92 8.29 20.44 1.26
C SER A 92 9.41 20.32 0.24
N ASP A 93 9.74 21.41 -0.45
CA ASP A 93 10.77 21.44 -1.47
C ASP A 93 12.13 21.00 -0.90
N ASP A 94 12.47 21.43 0.31
CA ASP A 94 13.70 21.02 1.00
C ASP A 94 13.77 19.51 1.26
N SER A 95 12.65 18.93 1.68
CA SER A 95 12.55 17.48 1.90
C SER A 95 12.68 16.70 0.59
N LEU A 96 12.04 17.17 -0.49
CA LEU A 96 12.17 16.58 -1.83
C LEU A 96 13.61 16.66 -2.34
N ILE A 97 14.24 17.82 -2.24
CA ILE A 97 15.64 18.03 -2.65
C ILE A 97 16.57 17.06 -1.88
N ARG A 98 16.39 16.93 -0.56
CA ARG A 98 17.15 16.00 0.27
C ARG A 98 17.00 14.55 -0.20
N ARG A 99 15.76 14.09 -0.40
CA ARG A 99 15.44 12.73 -0.86
C ARG A 99 16.02 12.43 -2.25
N TYR A 100 15.99 13.39 -3.16
CA TYR A 100 16.62 13.26 -4.48
C TYR A 100 18.13 13.11 -4.39
N LYS A 101 18.80 13.91 -3.54
CA LYS A 101 20.24 13.81 -3.30
C LYS A 101 20.64 12.46 -2.70
N GLU A 102 19.89 11.97 -1.71
CA GLU A 102 20.11 10.68 -1.05
C GLU A 102 19.95 9.50 -2.02
N THR A 103 18.93 9.52 -2.85
CA THR A 103 18.66 8.44 -3.81
C THR A 103 19.44 8.53 -5.09
N ARG A 104 20.15 9.63 -5.36
CA ARG A 104 20.87 9.94 -6.61
C ARG A 104 20.00 9.77 -7.87
N ARG A 105 18.70 9.93 -7.76
CA ARG A 105 17.77 9.87 -8.89
C ARG A 105 17.69 11.21 -9.59
N ARG A 106 17.48 11.19 -10.90
CA ARG A 106 17.17 12.40 -11.66
C ARG A 106 15.68 12.73 -11.55
N HIS A 107 15.37 14.03 -11.45
CA HIS A 107 14.00 14.48 -11.47
C HIS A 107 13.35 14.17 -12.83
N PRO A 108 12.09 13.72 -12.90
CA PRO A 108 11.42 13.38 -14.17
C PRO A 108 11.39 14.53 -15.19
N LEU A 109 11.27 15.77 -14.72
CA LEU A 109 11.29 16.97 -15.56
C LEU A 109 12.71 17.48 -15.86
N GLY A 110 13.75 16.76 -15.48
CA GLY A 110 15.15 17.17 -15.44
C GLY A 110 15.82 17.41 -16.79
N GLN A 111 15.27 18.27 -17.62
CA GLN A 111 15.92 18.74 -18.86
C GLN A 111 16.48 20.17 -18.67
N GLY A 112 17.76 20.27 -18.33
CA GLY A 112 18.51 21.54 -18.37
C GLY A 112 18.22 22.53 -17.23
N LYS A 113 17.35 22.22 -16.27
CA LYS A 113 17.02 23.07 -15.12
C LYS A 113 17.60 22.49 -13.82
N SER A 114 17.75 23.34 -12.82
CA SER A 114 18.12 22.92 -11.47
C SER A 114 17.03 22.01 -10.85
N LEU A 115 17.40 21.22 -9.84
CA LEU A 115 16.43 20.36 -9.13
C LEU A 115 15.30 21.19 -8.48
N SER A 116 15.64 22.34 -7.88
CA SER A 116 14.67 23.24 -7.26
C SER A 116 13.68 23.82 -8.27
N GLU A 117 14.16 24.25 -9.45
CA GLU A 117 13.30 24.73 -10.52
C GLU A 117 12.36 23.65 -11.04
N ASN A 118 12.84 22.42 -11.17
CA ASN A 118 12.01 21.30 -11.60
C ASN A 118 10.91 20.97 -10.59
N ILE A 119 11.22 21.01 -9.29
CA ILE A 119 10.24 20.82 -8.21
C ILE A 119 9.19 21.93 -8.22
N ALA A 120 9.61 23.19 -8.38
CA ALA A 120 8.69 24.33 -8.44
C ALA A 120 7.73 24.21 -9.64
N VAL A 121 8.24 23.85 -10.82
CA VAL A 121 7.41 23.63 -12.02
C VAL A 121 6.46 22.45 -11.83
N GLU A 122 6.90 21.35 -11.20
CA GLU A 122 6.02 20.21 -10.92
C GLU A 122 4.90 20.61 -9.95
N ARG A 123 5.22 21.34 -8.89
CA ARG A 123 4.24 21.83 -7.90
C ARG A 123 3.20 22.75 -8.53
N GLU A 124 3.63 23.69 -9.36
CA GLU A 124 2.71 24.59 -10.07
C GLU A 124 1.72 23.78 -10.92
N ARG A 125 2.24 22.83 -11.70
CA ARG A 125 1.41 21.96 -12.55
C ARG A 125 0.44 21.09 -11.74
N LEU A 126 0.86 20.54 -10.61
CA LEU A 126 0.03 19.67 -9.76
C LEU A 126 -0.99 20.44 -8.90
N THR A 127 -0.97 21.77 -8.92
CA THR A 127 -1.84 22.59 -8.04
C THR A 127 -3.32 22.26 -8.24
N GLU A 128 -3.77 22.13 -9.48
CA GLU A 128 -5.18 21.83 -9.76
C GLU A 128 -5.57 20.43 -9.31
N VAL A 129 -4.73 19.44 -9.57
CA VAL A 129 -4.96 18.06 -9.12
C VAL A 129 -4.97 17.97 -7.60
N ARG A 130 -4.05 18.69 -6.94
CA ARG A 130 -4.00 18.80 -5.47
C ARG A 130 -5.31 19.36 -4.90
N ASN A 131 -5.87 20.38 -5.53
CA ASN A 131 -7.12 21.02 -5.08
C ASN A 131 -8.34 20.12 -5.22
N ARG A 132 -8.28 19.11 -6.10
CA ARG A 132 -9.35 18.12 -6.30
C ARG A 132 -9.17 16.88 -5.43
N ALA A 133 -8.06 16.77 -4.69
CA ALA A 133 -7.75 15.60 -3.89
C ALA A 133 -8.76 15.38 -2.77
N THR A 134 -9.21 14.14 -2.62
CA THR A 134 -10.06 13.71 -1.49
C THR A 134 -9.23 13.68 -0.20
N HIS A 135 -7.99 13.22 -0.30
CA HIS A 135 -7.04 13.17 0.80
C HIS A 135 -5.70 13.74 0.37
N ILE A 136 -5.11 14.58 1.22
CA ILE A 136 -3.77 15.12 1.04
C ILE A 136 -2.92 14.65 2.23
N ILE A 137 -1.80 14.00 1.94
CA ILE A 137 -0.84 13.59 2.97
C ILE A 137 0.47 14.34 2.72
N ASP A 138 0.82 15.20 3.67
CA ASP A 138 2.15 15.81 3.73
C ASP A 138 3.11 14.84 4.39
N THR A 139 4.16 14.48 3.65
CA THR A 139 5.20 13.52 4.07
C THR A 139 6.52 14.21 4.41
N THR A 140 6.57 15.53 4.59
CA THR A 140 7.80 16.34 4.75
C THR A 140 8.75 15.74 5.78
N ASP A 141 8.31 15.56 7.01
CA ASP A 141 9.11 15.01 8.12
C ASP A 141 8.56 13.67 8.61
N MET A 142 7.81 12.98 7.76
CA MET A 142 7.11 11.76 8.11
C MET A 142 7.97 10.53 7.86
N PRO A 143 8.27 9.73 8.88
CA PRO A 143 8.89 8.42 8.72
C PRO A 143 8.01 7.47 7.91
N THR A 144 8.62 6.52 7.22
CA THR A 144 7.88 5.53 6.39
C THR A 144 6.86 4.73 7.21
N ALA A 145 7.18 4.42 8.48
CA ALA A 145 6.27 3.70 9.39
C ALA A 145 5.00 4.50 9.68
N GLU A 146 5.13 5.81 9.90
CA GLU A 146 3.99 6.70 10.14
C GLU A 146 3.12 6.85 8.88
N LEU A 147 3.74 6.95 7.71
CA LEU A 147 3.01 6.96 6.44
C LEU A 147 2.21 5.67 6.26
N LYS A 148 2.82 4.51 6.54
CA LYS A 148 2.15 3.20 6.51
C LYS A 148 0.94 3.18 7.44
N GLU A 149 1.10 3.59 8.69
CA GLU A 149 0.01 3.67 9.66
C GLU A 149 -1.13 4.58 9.21
N LYS A 150 -0.80 5.74 8.64
CA LYS A 150 -1.80 6.68 8.09
C LYS A 150 -2.62 6.05 6.96
N ILE A 151 -1.96 5.36 6.02
CA ILE A 151 -2.64 4.66 4.92
C ILE A 151 -3.54 3.55 5.46
N TRP A 152 -3.05 2.77 6.43
CA TRP A 152 -3.86 1.75 7.09
C TRP A 152 -5.11 2.34 7.73
N LYS A 153 -5.00 3.43 8.48
CA LYS A 153 -6.14 4.11 9.11
C LYS A 153 -7.17 4.62 8.10
N LEU A 154 -6.72 5.11 6.94
CA LEU A 154 -7.62 5.65 5.91
C LEU A 154 -8.38 4.55 5.16
N TYR A 155 -7.72 3.41 4.90
CA TYR A 155 -8.24 2.44 3.94
C TYR A 155 -8.61 1.07 4.51
N SER A 156 -8.27 0.76 5.77
CA SER A 156 -8.57 -0.56 6.37
C SER A 156 -10.03 -0.78 6.78
N GLY A 157 -10.93 0.16 6.52
CA GLY A 157 -12.33 0.04 6.95
C GLY A 157 -12.51 0.06 8.49
N ASN A 158 -13.71 -0.20 8.95
CA ASN A 158 -14.03 -0.24 10.39
C ASN A 158 -13.35 -1.44 11.06
N GLY A 159 -12.14 -1.28 11.56
CA GLY A 159 -11.48 -2.29 12.39
C GLY A 159 -10.09 -2.77 11.96
N GLY A 160 -9.45 -2.10 10.99
CA GLY A 160 -8.10 -2.43 10.56
C GLY A 160 -7.02 -2.10 11.59
N VAL A 161 -6.96 -2.89 12.63
CA VAL A 161 -5.71 -3.02 13.40
C VAL A 161 -4.81 -3.96 12.61
N GLU A 162 -3.57 -3.57 12.35
CA GLU A 162 -2.54 -4.47 11.82
C GLU A 162 -2.51 -5.71 12.73
N ARG A 163 -3.13 -6.81 12.30
CA ARG A 163 -3.15 -8.04 13.10
C ARG A 163 -1.83 -8.74 12.89
N MET A 164 -1.05 -8.85 13.93
CA MET A 164 0.10 -9.73 13.93
C MET A 164 -0.39 -11.18 13.75
N ILE A 165 0.01 -11.81 12.66
CA ILE A 165 -0.25 -13.23 12.42
C ILE A 165 0.87 -14.01 13.08
N VAL A 166 0.54 -14.81 14.08
CA VAL A 166 1.49 -15.71 14.73
C VAL A 166 1.20 -17.13 14.24
N LEU A 167 2.14 -17.69 13.49
CA LEU A 167 2.13 -19.08 13.07
C LEU A 167 2.95 -19.91 14.06
N VAL A 168 2.31 -20.80 14.78
CA VAL A 168 2.99 -21.72 15.71
C VAL A 168 3.08 -23.09 15.05
N GLN A 169 4.31 -23.56 14.83
CA GLN A 169 4.58 -24.84 14.19
C GLN A 169 5.39 -25.73 15.14
N SER A 170 4.94 -26.97 15.36
CA SER A 170 5.73 -27.98 16.05
C SER A 170 6.51 -28.81 15.04
N PHE A 171 7.77 -29.09 15.35
CA PHE A 171 8.64 -29.90 14.49
C PHE A 171 9.60 -30.77 15.29
N GLY A 172 10.12 -31.82 14.67
CA GLY A 172 11.20 -32.64 15.23
C GLY A 172 12.54 -32.32 14.58
N PHE A 173 13.61 -32.23 15.35
CA PHE A 173 14.97 -31.91 14.86
C PHE A 173 15.55 -32.91 13.86
N LYS A 174 14.92 -34.08 13.64
CA LYS A 174 15.40 -35.10 12.72
C LYS A 174 15.65 -34.61 11.28
N HIS A 175 14.86 -33.63 10.83
CA HIS A 175 14.92 -33.08 9.47
C HIS A 175 15.46 -31.65 9.41
N GLY A 176 16.04 -31.17 10.51
CA GLY A 176 16.52 -29.80 10.64
C GLY A 176 15.46 -28.81 11.14
N LEU A 177 15.83 -27.55 11.17
CA LEU A 177 14.94 -26.44 11.56
C LEU A 177 14.09 -26.01 10.36
N PRO A 178 12.82 -25.63 10.57
CA PRO A 178 12.02 -25.00 9.52
C PRO A 178 12.73 -23.73 9.03
N LEU A 179 12.86 -23.56 7.72
CA LEU A 179 13.58 -22.44 7.11
C LEU A 179 12.82 -21.12 7.18
N ASP A 180 11.52 -21.19 7.39
CA ASP A 180 10.58 -20.08 7.45
C ASP A 180 10.25 -19.62 8.90
N SER A 181 10.98 -20.15 9.88
CA SER A 181 10.78 -19.81 11.28
C SER A 181 11.56 -18.55 11.67
N ASP A 182 10.87 -17.52 12.15
CA ASP A 182 11.50 -16.33 12.73
C ASP A 182 12.05 -16.58 14.12
N MET A 183 11.45 -17.52 14.87
CA MET A 183 11.84 -17.90 16.22
C MET A 183 11.71 -19.40 16.42
N VAL A 184 12.72 -20.00 17.01
CA VAL A 184 12.72 -21.43 17.37
C VAL A 184 12.93 -21.56 18.86
N LEU A 185 12.01 -22.26 19.53
CA LEU A 185 12.08 -22.56 20.95
C LEU A 185 12.32 -24.06 21.16
N ASP A 186 13.37 -24.39 21.88
CA ASP A 186 13.63 -25.78 22.27
C ASP A 186 12.87 -26.10 23.57
N VAL A 187 11.87 -26.96 23.47
CA VAL A 187 11.00 -27.34 24.58
C VAL A 187 11.33 -28.73 25.14
N ARG A 188 12.47 -29.35 24.75
CA ARG A 188 12.85 -30.70 25.19
C ARG A 188 13.17 -30.81 26.68
N PHE A 189 13.30 -29.68 27.38
CA PHE A 189 13.44 -29.65 28.84
C PHE A 189 12.12 -29.92 29.57
N LEU A 190 10.99 -29.81 28.88
CA LEU A 190 9.68 -30.14 29.45
C LEU A 190 9.52 -31.65 29.56
N PRO A 191 8.84 -32.16 30.64
CA PRO A 191 8.50 -33.56 30.75
C PRO A 191 7.74 -34.01 29.49
N ASN A 192 8.09 -35.19 28.97
CA ASN A 192 7.38 -35.71 27.81
C ASN A 192 6.00 -36.20 28.22
N PRO A 193 4.90 -35.59 27.71
CA PRO A 193 3.53 -35.92 28.11
C PRO A 193 3.18 -37.40 27.88
N PHE A 194 3.92 -38.11 27.03
CA PHE A 194 3.70 -39.52 26.79
C PHE A 194 3.99 -40.42 28.03
N TYR A 195 4.88 -39.97 28.89
CA TYR A 195 5.26 -40.72 30.11
C TYR A 195 4.52 -40.27 31.34
N GLU A 196 3.72 -39.21 31.26
CA GLU A 196 2.87 -38.70 32.35
C GLU A 196 1.45 -39.25 32.19
N GLU A 197 0.99 -40.13 33.14
CA GLU A 197 -0.30 -40.80 33.03
C GLU A 197 -1.49 -39.81 32.88
N ASP A 198 -1.47 -38.70 33.61
CA ASP A 198 -2.51 -37.66 33.58
C ASP A 198 -2.52 -36.83 32.26
N LEU A 199 -1.42 -36.76 31.54
CA LEU A 199 -1.28 -36.01 30.30
C LEU A 199 -1.49 -36.89 29.06
N LYS A 200 -1.34 -38.18 29.18
CA LYS A 200 -1.48 -39.16 28.09
C LYS A 200 -2.90 -39.19 27.49
N LEU A 201 -3.90 -38.97 28.31
CA LEU A 201 -5.32 -38.88 27.91
C LEU A 201 -5.68 -37.54 27.30
N SER A 202 -4.99 -36.44 27.71
CA SER A 202 -5.25 -35.10 27.19
C SER A 202 -4.79 -34.92 25.75
N LEU A 203 -3.74 -35.61 25.30
CA LEU A 203 -3.27 -35.57 23.94
C LEU A 203 -4.25 -36.11 22.91
N ILE A 204 -5.10 -37.11 23.32
CA ILE A 204 -6.16 -37.68 22.48
C ILE A 204 -7.33 -36.68 22.35
N HIS A 205 -7.59 -35.89 23.38
CA HIS A 205 -8.70 -34.91 23.40
C HIS A 205 -8.32 -33.54 22.78
N ILE A 206 -7.04 -33.17 22.76
CA ILE A 206 -6.56 -31.92 22.15
C ILE A 206 -6.53 -32.01 20.62
N SER A 207 -6.42 -33.19 20.04
CA SER A 207 -6.39 -33.37 18.58
C SER A 207 -7.79 -33.32 17.93
N GLU A 208 -8.89 -33.48 18.67
CA GLU A 208 -10.25 -33.43 18.13
C GLU A 208 -10.84 -32.01 17.91
N PRO A 209 -10.59 -30.99 18.73
CA PRO A 209 -11.25 -29.70 18.54
C PRO A 209 -10.75 -28.90 17.32
N THR A 210 -9.61 -29.22 16.75
CA THR A 210 -9.05 -28.50 15.61
C THR A 210 -9.58 -28.97 14.25
N ARG A 211 -10.51 -29.95 14.22
CA ARG A 211 -11.18 -30.41 12.99
C ARG A 211 -12.63 -29.94 12.89
N ARG A 212 -12.96 -28.75 13.33
CA ARG A 212 -14.24 -28.12 13.01
C ARG A 212 -14.03 -26.90 12.15
N SER A 213 -14.21 -27.15 10.83
CA SER A 213 -14.53 -26.29 9.66
C SER A 213 -13.70 -25.06 9.45
#